data_edde62b9c679ee7a471440d52b3db91a
#
_entry.id   edde62b9c679ee7a471440d52b3db91a
#
_cell.length_a   1.000
_cell.length_b   1.000
_cell.length_c   1.000
_cell.angle_alpha   90.00
_cell.angle_beta   90.00
_cell.angle_gamma   90.00
#
_symmetry.space_group_name_H-M   'P 1'
#
loop_
_entity.id
_entity.type
_entity.pdbx_description
1 polymer ?
#
loop_
_entity_poly.entity_id
_entity_poly.type
_entity_poly.pdbx_seq_one_letter_code
_entity_poly.pdbx_strand_id
1 'polypeptide(L)'
;MMNLQEVDFSKVLNDDQVYDHMMSSYDQLGRDWIVHQWNWMNNVYQAFNDHYKYLIVISLVEKTLQFYDQMNIQYSFDQFYSKSSLQIEKFSIAELCEKLQLPKETVRRKVLELEKLGVL
;
A
#
# COMPACT_ATOMS: atom_id res chain seq x y z
N MET A 1 33.85 8.29 12.35
CA MET A 1 32.74 8.69 13.21
C MET A 1 31.79 9.59 12.42
N MET A 2 30.60 9.12 12.15
CA MET A 2 29.59 9.96 11.47
C MET A 2 29.04 10.96 12.50
N ASN A 3 29.20 12.24 12.23
CA ASN A 3 28.48 13.26 12.98
C ASN A 3 27.03 13.25 12.49
N LEU A 4 26.13 12.79 13.35
CA LEU A 4 24.70 12.93 13.10
C LEU A 4 24.36 14.41 13.23
N GLN A 5 24.05 15.03 12.10
CA GLN A 5 23.50 16.37 12.14
C GLN A 5 22.03 16.31 12.55
N GLU A 6 21.65 17.13 13.51
CA GLU A 6 20.27 17.27 13.90
C GLU A 6 19.47 17.93 12.76
N VAL A 7 18.35 17.33 12.39
CA VAL A 7 17.48 17.89 11.36
C VAL A 7 16.54 18.89 12.01
N ASP A 8 16.63 20.13 11.58
CA ASP A 8 15.74 21.18 12.04
C ASP A 8 14.46 21.22 11.19
N PHE A 9 13.39 20.60 11.71
CA PHE A 9 12.11 20.56 11.04
C PHE A 9 11.39 21.91 10.93
N SER A 10 11.85 22.95 11.63
CA SER A 10 11.32 24.31 11.47
C SER A 10 11.68 24.92 10.11
N LYS A 11 12.68 24.36 9.44
CA LYS A 11 13.13 24.76 8.09
C LYS A 11 12.63 23.80 7.01
N VAL A 12 11.52 23.12 7.26
CA VAL A 12 10.91 22.22 6.28
C VAL A 12 10.65 22.97 4.98
N LEU A 13 11.04 22.34 3.87
CA LEU A 13 10.81 22.88 2.53
C LEU A 13 9.30 23.04 2.29
N ASN A 14 8.90 24.14 1.66
CA ASN A 14 7.54 24.32 1.20
C ASN A 14 7.29 23.48 -0.06
N ASP A 15 6.03 23.38 -0.49
CA ASP A 15 5.62 22.55 -1.62
C ASP A 15 6.35 22.96 -2.92
N ASP A 16 6.55 24.26 -3.15
CA ASP A 16 7.24 24.77 -4.34
C ASP A 16 8.71 24.35 -4.35
N GLN A 17 9.38 24.39 -3.20
CA GLN A 17 10.78 23.96 -3.08
C GLN A 17 10.94 22.47 -3.30
N VAL A 18 10.01 21.67 -2.78
CA VAL A 18 9.98 20.20 -3.02
C VAL A 18 9.78 19.92 -4.50
N TYR A 19 8.82 20.60 -5.13
CA TYR A 19 8.54 20.45 -6.55
C TYR A 19 9.76 20.80 -7.41
N ASP A 20 10.39 21.95 -7.15
CA ASP A 20 11.56 22.39 -7.89
C ASP A 20 12.73 21.42 -7.76
N HIS A 21 12.94 20.88 -6.55
CA HIS A 21 13.97 19.87 -6.32
C HIS A 21 13.68 18.59 -7.08
N MET A 22 12.45 18.13 -7.07
CA MET A 22 12.03 16.95 -7.83
C MET A 22 12.23 17.14 -9.33
N MET A 23 11.86 18.29 -9.87
CA MET A 23 12.02 18.58 -11.28
C MET A 23 13.48 18.68 -11.70
N SER A 24 14.33 19.28 -10.87
CA SER A 24 15.78 19.40 -11.16
C SER A 24 16.54 18.08 -11.05
N SER A 25 16.01 17.13 -10.26
CA SER A 25 16.62 15.81 -10.02
C SER A 25 15.84 14.69 -10.73
N TYR A 26 15.00 15.03 -11.68
CA TYR A 26 14.06 14.06 -12.29
C TYR A 26 14.77 12.88 -12.97
N ASP A 27 15.92 13.09 -13.58
CA ASP A 27 16.71 12.03 -14.21
C ASP A 27 17.06 10.91 -13.21
N GLN A 28 17.46 11.28 -11.99
CA GLN A 28 17.76 10.32 -10.92
C GLN A 28 16.49 9.78 -10.28
N LEU A 29 15.55 10.66 -9.92
CA LEU A 29 14.29 10.28 -9.28
C LEU A 29 13.44 9.39 -10.17
N GLY A 30 13.39 9.67 -11.47
CA GLY A 30 12.67 8.85 -12.43
C GLY A 30 13.24 7.44 -12.51
N ARG A 31 14.55 7.31 -12.53
CA ARG A 31 15.24 6.01 -12.51
C ARG A 31 14.96 5.25 -11.21
N ASP A 32 15.13 5.92 -10.08
CA ASP A 32 14.89 5.32 -8.76
C ASP A 32 13.44 4.87 -8.61
N TRP A 33 12.51 5.67 -9.12
CA TRP A 33 11.08 5.32 -9.11
C TRP A 33 10.80 4.05 -9.93
N ILE A 34 11.37 3.94 -11.13
CA ILE A 34 11.19 2.76 -11.98
C ILE A 34 11.78 1.52 -11.32
N VAL A 35 12.97 1.62 -10.74
CA VAL A 35 13.60 0.51 -10.00
C VAL A 35 12.73 0.10 -8.81
N HIS A 36 12.19 1.08 -8.07
CA HIS A 36 11.28 0.82 -6.95
C HIS A 36 10.02 0.08 -7.41
N GLN A 37 9.38 0.54 -8.48
CA GLN A 37 8.19 -0.10 -9.04
C GLN A 37 8.48 -1.54 -9.47
N TRP A 38 9.60 -1.77 -10.16
CA TRP A 38 9.99 -3.10 -10.59
C TRP A 38 10.18 -4.04 -9.39
N ASN A 39 10.92 -3.61 -8.38
CA ASN A 39 11.15 -4.39 -7.16
C ASN A 39 9.84 -4.68 -6.42
N TRP A 40 8.98 -3.67 -6.30
CA TRP A 40 7.68 -3.81 -5.65
C TRP A 40 6.81 -4.85 -6.37
N MET A 41 6.64 -4.70 -7.68
CA MET A 41 5.80 -5.61 -8.47
C MET A 41 6.36 -7.04 -8.49
N ASN A 42 7.68 -7.18 -8.54
CA ASN A 42 8.32 -8.49 -8.48
C ASN A 42 8.09 -9.16 -7.12
N ASN A 43 8.22 -8.43 -6.03
CA ASN A 43 7.97 -8.95 -4.69
C ASN A 43 6.49 -9.36 -4.52
N VAL A 44 5.58 -8.54 -5.02
CA VAL A 44 4.14 -8.86 -5.03
C VAL A 44 3.86 -10.15 -5.81
N TYR A 45 4.45 -10.29 -6.98
CA TYR A 45 4.30 -11.49 -7.79
C TYR A 45 4.86 -12.73 -7.08
N GLN A 46 6.02 -12.63 -6.45
CA GLN A 46 6.60 -13.73 -5.69
C GLN A 46 5.73 -14.14 -4.49
N ALA A 47 5.09 -13.16 -3.83
CA ALA A 47 4.25 -13.42 -2.66
C ALA A 47 2.90 -14.04 -3.04
N PHE A 48 2.23 -13.52 -4.05
CA PHE A 48 0.85 -13.90 -4.39
C PHE A 48 0.75 -14.77 -5.65
N ASN A 49 1.72 -14.70 -6.54
CA ASN A 49 1.71 -15.36 -7.86
C ASN A 49 0.46 -15.05 -8.69
N ASP A 50 -0.23 -13.97 -8.37
CA ASP A 50 -1.49 -13.54 -8.99
C ASP A 50 -1.72 -12.06 -8.67
N HIS A 51 -1.75 -11.24 -9.69
CA HIS A 51 -1.97 -9.80 -9.55
C HIS A 51 -3.33 -9.47 -8.90
N TYR A 52 -4.38 -10.20 -9.27
CA TYR A 52 -5.72 -9.94 -8.74
C TYR A 52 -5.85 -10.32 -7.27
N LYS A 53 -5.15 -11.34 -6.79
CA LYS A 53 -5.10 -11.64 -5.36
C LYS A 53 -4.51 -10.50 -4.56
N TYR A 54 -3.44 -9.88 -5.07
CA TYR A 54 -2.86 -8.69 -4.46
C TYR A 54 -3.86 -7.53 -4.44
N LEU A 55 -4.53 -7.27 -5.56
CA LEU A 55 -5.54 -6.21 -5.64
C LEU A 55 -6.69 -6.43 -4.66
N ILE A 56 -7.12 -7.66 -4.46
CA ILE A 56 -8.14 -7.99 -3.46
C ILE A 56 -7.65 -7.60 -2.06
N VAL A 57 -6.47 -8.02 -1.67
CA VAL A 57 -5.90 -7.71 -0.35
C VAL A 57 -5.77 -6.21 -0.14
N ILE A 58 -5.21 -5.49 -1.11
CA ILE A 58 -5.04 -4.03 -1.03
C ILE A 58 -6.38 -3.31 -0.97
N SER A 59 -7.39 -3.78 -1.70
CA SER A 59 -8.73 -3.21 -1.63
C SER A 59 -9.36 -3.34 -0.25
N LEU A 60 -9.13 -4.47 0.42
CA LEU A 60 -9.62 -4.69 1.77
C LEU A 60 -8.87 -3.86 2.81
N VAL A 61 -7.56 -3.70 2.65
CA VAL A 61 -6.75 -2.83 3.48
C VAL A 61 -7.19 -1.36 3.31
N GLU A 62 -7.39 -0.92 2.08
CA GLU A 62 -7.88 0.44 1.79
C GLU A 62 -9.22 0.71 2.48
N LYS A 63 -10.17 -0.21 2.35
CA LYS A 63 -11.47 -0.11 3.01
C LYS A 63 -11.34 0.01 4.53
N THR A 64 -10.47 -0.78 5.12
CA THR A 64 -10.20 -0.77 6.56
C THR A 64 -9.59 0.56 7.01
N LEU A 65 -8.64 1.10 6.26
CA LEU A 65 -8.03 2.39 6.56
C LEU A 65 -9.02 3.54 6.42
N GLN A 66 -9.91 3.48 5.43
CA GLN A 66 -10.99 4.46 5.29
C GLN A 66 -11.94 4.41 6.49
N PHE A 67 -12.25 3.22 6.98
CA PHE A 67 -13.06 3.06 8.20
C PHE A 67 -12.35 3.69 9.41
N TYR A 68 -11.05 3.49 9.57
CA TYR A 68 -10.27 4.10 10.64
C TYR A 68 -10.33 5.64 10.57
N ASP A 69 -10.22 6.18 9.38
CA ASP A 69 -10.31 7.62 9.15
C ASP A 69 -11.68 8.17 9.55
N GLN A 70 -12.76 7.50 9.14
CA GLN A 70 -14.14 7.88 9.49
C GLN A 70 -14.41 7.82 11.00
N MET A 71 -13.78 6.90 11.71
CA MET A 71 -13.92 6.73 13.15
C MET A 71 -12.91 7.54 13.96
N ASN A 72 -12.11 8.39 13.30
CA ASN A 72 -11.03 9.16 13.91
C ASN A 72 -10.01 8.30 14.67
N ILE A 73 -9.82 7.08 14.22
CA ILE A 73 -8.79 6.19 14.77
C ILE A 73 -7.45 6.60 14.16
N GLN A 74 -6.54 7.07 15.02
CA GLN A 74 -5.19 7.45 14.60
C GLN A 74 -4.21 6.34 14.92
N TYR A 75 -3.23 6.18 14.05
CA TYR A 75 -2.14 5.21 14.21
C TYR A 75 -0.85 5.81 13.66
N SER A 76 0.27 5.51 14.29
CA SER A 76 1.59 5.86 13.77
C SER A 76 2.07 4.79 12.79
N PHE A 77 3.11 5.13 12.03
CA PHE A 77 3.79 4.16 11.17
C PHE A 77 4.21 2.90 11.97
N ASP A 78 4.86 3.11 13.12
CA ASP A 78 5.33 2.00 13.96
C ASP A 78 4.19 1.14 14.49
N GLN A 79 3.09 1.77 14.93
CA GLN A 79 1.91 1.05 15.41
C GLN A 79 1.29 0.20 14.31
N PHE A 80 1.21 0.71 13.09
CA PHE A 80 0.64 -0.02 11.96
C PHE A 80 1.53 -1.19 11.53
N TYR A 81 2.81 -0.93 11.33
CA TYR A 81 3.75 -1.94 10.80
C TYR A 81 4.27 -2.93 11.85
N SER A 82 4.05 -2.69 13.14
CA SER A 82 4.36 -3.65 14.19
C SER A 82 3.30 -4.75 14.34
N LYS A 83 2.13 -4.59 13.72
CA LYS A 83 1.06 -5.58 13.79
C LYS A 83 1.40 -6.79 12.94
N SER A 84 1.21 -7.98 13.50
CA SER A 84 1.32 -9.24 12.76
C SER A 84 0.09 -9.53 11.89
N SER A 85 -1.03 -8.89 12.21
CA SER A 85 -2.29 -9.03 11.47
C SER A 85 -3.11 -7.75 11.57
N LEU A 86 -3.95 -7.51 10.56
CA LEU A 86 -4.88 -6.40 10.53
C LEU A 86 -6.31 -6.95 10.51
N GLN A 87 -7.15 -6.46 11.43
CA GLN A 87 -8.56 -6.77 11.43
C GLN A 87 -9.23 -6.05 10.25
N ILE A 88 -9.61 -6.82 9.24
CA ILE A 88 -10.20 -6.27 8.02
C ILE A 88 -11.67 -5.91 8.24
N GLU A 89 -12.09 -4.76 7.70
CA GLU A 89 -13.49 -4.35 7.68
C GLU A 89 -14.33 -5.34 6.85
N LYS A 90 -15.59 -5.50 7.23
CA LYS A 90 -16.52 -6.39 6.53
C LYS A 90 -16.61 -6.03 5.05
N PHE A 91 -16.60 -7.03 4.21
CA PHE A 91 -16.71 -6.87 2.76
C PHE A 91 -17.65 -7.91 2.16
N SER A 92 -18.11 -7.64 0.95
CA SER A 92 -18.88 -8.59 0.16
C SER A 92 -18.14 -8.92 -1.14
N ILE A 93 -18.42 -10.08 -1.68
CA ILE A 93 -17.90 -10.48 -2.99
C ILE A 93 -18.40 -9.50 -4.08
N ALA A 94 -19.64 -9.04 -3.97
CA ALA A 94 -20.22 -8.07 -4.91
C ALA A 94 -19.44 -6.75 -4.95
N GLU A 95 -19.02 -6.23 -3.79
CA GLU A 95 -18.21 -5.02 -3.72
C GLU A 95 -16.87 -5.20 -4.45
N LEU A 96 -16.21 -6.33 -4.24
CA LEU A 96 -14.94 -6.63 -4.89
C LEU A 96 -15.10 -6.80 -6.41
N CYS A 97 -16.17 -7.45 -6.84
CA CYS A 97 -16.46 -7.60 -8.28
C CYS A 97 -16.64 -6.24 -8.96
N GLU A 98 -17.36 -5.34 -8.32
CA GLU A 98 -17.57 -4.00 -8.85
C GLU A 98 -16.27 -3.19 -8.89
N LYS A 99 -15.51 -3.22 -7.80
CA LYS A 99 -14.26 -2.48 -7.70
C LYS A 99 -13.21 -2.97 -8.68
N LEU A 100 -13.08 -4.28 -8.82
CA LEU A 100 -12.04 -4.90 -9.66
C LEU A 100 -12.49 -5.16 -11.10
N GLN A 101 -13.77 -5.00 -11.38
CA GLN A 101 -14.36 -5.31 -12.69
C GLN A 101 -14.08 -6.76 -13.12
N LEU A 102 -14.26 -7.68 -12.18
CA LEU A 102 -14.07 -9.10 -12.40
C LEU A 102 -15.38 -9.88 -12.20
N PRO A 103 -15.54 -11.04 -12.87
CA PRO A 103 -16.68 -11.92 -12.66
C PRO A 103 -16.73 -12.43 -11.20
N LYS A 104 -17.94 -12.62 -10.70
CA LYS A 104 -18.20 -13.08 -9.34
C LYS A 104 -17.47 -14.38 -9.00
N GLU A 105 -17.53 -15.37 -9.90
CA GLU A 105 -16.88 -16.67 -9.68
C GLU A 105 -15.36 -16.55 -9.60
N THR A 106 -14.77 -15.65 -10.38
CA THR A 106 -13.34 -15.38 -10.33
C THR A 106 -12.94 -14.80 -8.98
N VAL A 107 -13.65 -13.77 -8.50
CA VAL A 107 -13.39 -13.14 -7.22
C VAL A 107 -13.59 -14.11 -6.07
N ARG A 108 -14.70 -14.86 -6.09
CA ARG A 108 -15.01 -15.84 -5.05
C ARG A 108 -13.90 -16.91 -4.93
N ARG A 109 -13.45 -17.43 -6.06
CA ARG A 109 -12.37 -18.43 -6.09
C ARG A 109 -11.08 -17.87 -5.52
N LYS A 110 -10.71 -16.66 -5.91
CA LYS A 110 -9.48 -16.01 -5.43
C LYS A 110 -9.52 -15.68 -3.95
N VAL A 111 -10.67 -15.26 -3.43
CA VAL A 111 -10.86 -15.03 -1.98
C VAL A 111 -10.70 -16.35 -1.21
N LEU A 112 -11.29 -17.44 -1.69
CA LEU A 112 -11.13 -18.77 -1.09
C LEU A 112 -9.67 -19.24 -1.10
N GLU A 113 -8.96 -19.00 -2.19
CA GLU A 113 -7.53 -19.34 -2.29
C GLU A 113 -6.70 -18.52 -1.28
N LEU A 114 -7.00 -17.23 -1.10
CA LEU A 114 -6.35 -16.37 -0.10
C LEU A 114 -6.63 -16.84 1.33
N GLU A 115 -7.84 -17.26 1.60
CA GLU A 115 -8.21 -17.86 2.90
C GLU A 115 -7.42 -19.14 3.18
N LYS A 116 -7.28 -20.00 2.18
CA LYS A 116 -6.49 -21.25 2.29
C LYS A 116 -5.01 -20.98 2.52
N LEU A 117 -4.48 -19.89 1.96
CA LEU A 117 -3.10 -19.47 2.16
C LEU A 117 -2.87 -18.83 3.53
N GLY A 118 -3.93 -18.56 4.28
CA GLY A 118 -3.85 -17.87 5.58
C GLY A 118 -3.62 -16.37 5.47
N VAL A 119 -3.84 -15.77 4.29
CA VAL A 119 -3.74 -14.32 4.08
C VAL A 119 -4.99 -13.61 4.58
N LEU A 120 -6.14 -14.23 4.40
CA LEU A 120 -7.44 -13.75 4.88
C LEU A 120 -8.01 -14.65 5.95
#